data_4102b959a648a65f7fc3b74a9420fa7f
#
_entry.id   4102b959a648a65f7fc3b74a9420fa7f
#
_cell.length_a   1.000
_cell.length_b   1.000
_cell.length_c   1.000
_cell.angle_alpha   90.00
_cell.angle_beta   90.00
_cell.angle_gamma   90.00
#
_symmetry.space_group_name_H-M   'P 1'
#
loop_
_entity.id
_entity.type
_entity.pdbx_description
1 polymer ?
#
loop_
_entity_poly.entity_id
_entity_poly.type
_entity_poly.pdbx_seq_one_letter_code
_entity_poly.pdbx_strand_id
1 'polypeptide(L)'
;GQPLRPAIIWTDQRRAPLRNRLPWYWRLLFVVLRIRPVVDNFEAEAEANWLERHQPEILARTAHYLLLSGYLNYRLSGQFTDSVGSQVGYLPFDFKKQDWCAAADWKWHGVAIKRYMLPSLAAVGEVIGATTPAAAEATGLPPGVPVIAGAADKACEVLGVGALEPGVASVSCGTTATINTTRPGYVEVVPFMPAYPAALPAHFNTEIQVFRGFWMVTWFLEQFGESERRRAQERDIAPEVLLDELLRQTEPGAGGLVLQPFWNPVLGETGPEGRGSIIGFQDFHTRAHLYRALIEGLAFALRAGKERIEGRTKTPITRIRLSGGGAQSDQVAQILSDVLNLPVERFEDCEASGRGAAMIGAAA
;
A
#
# COMPACT_ATOMS: atom_id res chain seq x y z
N GLY A 1 -24.23 3.67 -15.95
CA GLY A 1 -23.15 4.61 -15.99
C GLY A 1 -22.05 4.19 -16.95
N GLN A 2 -21.62 5.10 -17.80
CA GLN A 2 -20.46 4.89 -18.68
C GLN A 2 -19.27 5.69 -18.14
N PRO A 3 -18.05 5.13 -18.18
CA PRO A 3 -16.84 5.89 -17.87
C PRO A 3 -16.69 7.07 -18.84
N LEU A 4 -16.39 8.26 -18.32
CA LEU A 4 -16.16 9.46 -19.13
C LEU A 4 -14.70 9.55 -19.61
N ARG A 5 -13.80 8.77 -19.01
CA ARG A 5 -12.36 8.71 -19.32
C ARG A 5 -11.74 7.41 -18.79
N PRO A 6 -10.52 7.04 -19.23
CA PRO A 6 -9.74 5.97 -18.60
C PRO A 6 -9.46 6.26 -17.13
N ALA A 7 -9.32 5.20 -16.32
CA ALA A 7 -8.96 5.32 -14.90
C ALA A 7 -7.57 5.95 -14.72
N ILE A 8 -7.40 6.72 -13.66
CA ILE A 8 -6.08 7.13 -13.16
C ILE A 8 -5.61 6.01 -12.25
N ILE A 9 -4.43 5.47 -12.50
CA ILE A 9 -3.87 4.36 -11.73
C ILE A 9 -2.87 4.88 -10.68
N TRP A 10 -2.57 4.09 -9.68
CA TRP A 10 -1.72 4.46 -8.53
C TRP A 10 -0.26 4.85 -8.91
N THR A 11 0.24 4.37 -10.05
CA THR A 11 1.56 4.75 -10.57
C THR A 11 1.59 6.10 -11.28
N ASP A 12 0.44 6.69 -11.52
CA ASP A 12 0.33 8.02 -12.16
C ASP A 12 0.76 9.09 -11.16
N GLN A 13 1.77 9.86 -11.50
CA GLN A 13 2.37 10.87 -10.63
C GLN A 13 1.93 12.31 -10.98
N ARG A 14 0.81 12.46 -11.68
CA ARG A 14 0.27 13.78 -11.96
C ARG A 14 -0.16 14.49 -10.69
N ARG A 15 0.25 15.75 -10.55
CA ARG A 15 -0.12 16.58 -9.41
C ARG A 15 -0.97 17.76 -9.87
N ALA A 16 -1.91 18.14 -9.06
CA ALA A 16 -2.72 19.32 -9.29
C ALA A 16 -2.06 20.57 -8.69
N PRO A 17 -2.23 21.76 -9.29
CA PRO A 17 -1.93 23.00 -8.58
C PRO A 17 -2.88 23.18 -7.41
N LEU A 18 -2.41 23.86 -6.35
CA LEU A 18 -3.19 24.09 -5.15
C LEU A 18 -4.47 24.88 -5.47
N ARG A 19 -5.60 24.42 -4.96
CA ARG A 19 -6.90 25.07 -5.19
C ARG A 19 -7.03 26.39 -4.44
N ASN A 20 -6.42 26.49 -3.26
CA ASN A 20 -6.51 27.65 -2.35
C ASN A 20 -7.94 28.05 -1.99
N ARG A 21 -8.90 27.12 -2.01
CA ARG A 21 -10.33 27.35 -1.73
C ARG A 21 -10.71 27.16 -0.27
N LEU A 22 -9.73 26.87 0.58
CA LEU A 22 -9.96 26.74 2.01
C LEU A 22 -10.44 28.07 2.58
N PRO A 23 -11.51 28.10 3.40
CA PRO A 23 -11.91 29.25 4.19
C PRO A 23 -10.75 29.81 5.03
N TRP A 24 -10.76 31.13 5.27
CA TRP A 24 -9.66 31.79 5.96
C TRP A 24 -9.34 31.23 7.35
N TYR A 25 -10.39 30.78 8.09
CA TYR A 25 -10.23 30.20 9.43
C TYR A 25 -9.50 28.85 9.39
N TRP A 26 -9.75 27.99 8.38
CA TRP A 26 -8.97 26.78 8.18
C TRP A 26 -7.51 27.08 7.83
N ARG A 27 -7.27 28.09 6.97
CA ARG A 27 -5.90 28.49 6.62
C ARG A 27 -5.13 28.96 7.87
N LEU A 28 -5.77 29.80 8.73
CA LEU A 28 -5.16 30.26 9.98
C LEU A 28 -4.85 29.08 10.89
N LEU A 29 -5.81 28.18 11.10
CA LEU A 29 -5.64 27.01 11.93
C LEU A 29 -4.45 26.14 11.47
N PHE A 30 -4.33 25.88 10.18
CA PHE A 30 -3.25 25.05 9.61
C PHE A 30 -1.88 25.71 9.68
N VAL A 31 -1.80 27.03 9.64
CA VAL A 31 -0.56 27.79 9.91
C VAL A 31 -0.15 27.64 11.37
N VAL A 32 -1.08 27.86 12.30
CA VAL A 32 -0.84 27.73 13.75
C VAL A 32 -0.40 26.30 14.10
N LEU A 33 -1.07 25.30 13.55
CA LEU A 33 -0.75 23.89 13.79
C LEU A 33 0.50 23.40 12.99
N ARG A 34 1.06 24.22 12.11
CA ARG A 34 2.21 23.87 11.24
C ARG A 34 1.97 22.65 10.34
N ILE A 35 0.71 22.39 9.96
CA ILE A 35 0.33 21.26 9.09
C ILE A 35 0.01 21.66 7.65
N ARG A 36 0.28 22.91 7.29
CA ARG A 36 0.04 23.43 5.93
C ARG A 36 0.65 22.54 4.83
N PRO A 37 1.91 22.04 4.95
CA PRO A 37 2.48 21.16 3.93
C PRO A 37 1.69 19.84 3.70
N VAL A 38 1.08 19.30 4.75
CA VAL A 38 0.24 18.08 4.66
C VAL A 38 -1.04 18.38 3.88
N VAL A 39 -1.67 19.52 4.14
CA VAL A 39 -2.88 19.96 3.45
C VAL A 39 -2.56 20.27 1.98
N ASP A 40 -1.46 20.95 1.70
CA ASP A 40 -1.03 21.26 0.34
C ASP A 40 -0.73 19.97 -0.44
N ASN A 41 -0.13 18.97 0.21
CA ASN A 41 0.08 17.67 -0.41
C ASN A 41 -1.25 16.96 -0.70
N PHE A 42 -2.20 16.97 0.23
CA PHE A 42 -3.54 16.41 0.02
C PHE A 42 -4.25 17.07 -1.17
N GLU A 43 -4.20 18.41 -1.29
CA GLU A 43 -4.78 19.12 -2.43
C GLU A 43 -4.09 18.77 -3.76
N ALA A 44 -2.75 18.62 -3.73
CA ALA A 44 -1.96 18.38 -4.93
C ALA A 44 -2.09 16.93 -5.45
N GLU A 45 -2.20 15.96 -4.54
CA GLU A 45 -2.32 14.54 -4.89
C GLU A 45 -3.75 14.13 -5.27
N ALA A 46 -4.77 14.91 -4.88
CA ALA A 46 -6.16 14.57 -5.21
C ALA A 46 -6.42 14.65 -6.73
N GLU A 47 -6.65 13.49 -7.35
CA GLU A 47 -6.87 13.35 -8.80
C GLU A 47 -8.06 14.18 -9.29
N ALA A 48 -9.08 14.34 -8.44
CA ALA A 48 -10.23 15.20 -8.74
C ALA A 48 -9.83 16.68 -8.98
N ASN A 49 -8.81 17.15 -8.27
CA ASN A 49 -8.29 18.52 -8.44
C ASN A 49 -7.53 18.67 -9.76
N TRP A 50 -6.82 17.62 -10.17
CA TRP A 50 -6.20 17.60 -11.49
C TRP A 50 -7.27 17.62 -12.60
N LEU A 51 -8.36 16.86 -12.46
CA LEU A 51 -9.49 16.87 -13.39
C LEU A 51 -10.16 18.24 -13.45
N GLU A 52 -10.39 18.89 -12.31
CA GLU A 52 -10.95 20.25 -12.28
C GLU A 52 -10.11 21.24 -13.10
N ARG A 53 -8.78 21.11 -13.05
CA ARG A 53 -7.87 22.02 -13.72
C ARG A 53 -7.68 21.73 -15.20
N HIS A 54 -7.58 20.45 -15.57
CA HIS A 54 -7.15 20.03 -16.90
C HIS A 54 -8.25 19.42 -17.76
N GLN A 55 -9.34 18.98 -17.15
CA GLN A 55 -10.50 18.36 -17.82
C GLN A 55 -11.82 18.80 -17.17
N PRO A 56 -12.07 20.12 -17.02
CA PRO A 56 -13.24 20.63 -16.30
C PRO A 56 -14.57 20.18 -16.93
N GLU A 57 -14.61 19.99 -18.25
CA GLU A 57 -15.78 19.50 -18.98
C GLU A 57 -16.11 18.05 -18.61
N ILE A 58 -15.13 17.22 -18.30
CA ILE A 58 -15.33 15.85 -17.81
C ILE A 58 -15.89 15.91 -16.39
N LEU A 59 -15.25 16.68 -15.52
CA LEU A 59 -15.70 16.81 -14.13
C LEU A 59 -17.14 17.38 -14.05
N ALA A 60 -17.48 18.37 -14.88
CA ALA A 60 -18.83 18.95 -14.93
C ALA A 60 -19.92 17.95 -15.34
N ARG A 61 -19.57 16.93 -16.13
CA ARG A 61 -20.47 15.85 -16.57
C ARG A 61 -20.46 14.64 -15.62
N THR A 62 -19.58 14.63 -14.62
CA THR A 62 -19.41 13.50 -13.71
C THR A 62 -20.56 13.43 -12.72
N ALA A 63 -21.40 12.43 -12.84
CA ALA A 63 -22.46 12.13 -11.87
C ALA A 63 -21.93 11.36 -10.65
N HIS A 64 -21.01 10.40 -10.88
CA HIS A 64 -20.40 9.58 -9.84
C HIS A 64 -18.89 9.59 -9.98
N TYR A 65 -18.20 9.82 -8.86
CA TYR A 65 -16.75 9.72 -8.73
C TYR A 65 -16.44 8.46 -7.92
N LEU A 66 -15.84 7.48 -8.57
CA LEU A 66 -15.64 6.15 -8.00
C LEU A 66 -14.16 5.78 -8.02
N LEU A 67 -13.71 5.10 -6.98
CA LEU A 67 -12.51 4.30 -7.06
C LEU A 67 -12.77 3.07 -7.94
N LEU A 68 -11.72 2.35 -8.32
CA LEU A 68 -11.84 1.16 -9.17
C LEU A 68 -12.76 0.11 -8.52
N SER A 69 -12.67 -0.08 -7.20
CA SER A 69 -13.54 -0.97 -6.42
C SER A 69 -15.01 -0.63 -6.59
N GLY A 70 -15.38 0.64 -6.37
CA GLY A 70 -16.77 1.10 -6.55
C GLY A 70 -17.26 0.98 -7.97
N TYR A 71 -16.39 1.19 -8.96
CA TYR A 71 -16.74 0.97 -10.37
C TYR A 71 -16.98 -0.52 -10.68
N LEU A 72 -16.14 -1.42 -10.19
CA LEU A 72 -16.32 -2.86 -10.37
C LEU A 72 -17.58 -3.36 -9.66
N ASN A 73 -17.83 -2.90 -8.43
CA ASN A 73 -19.06 -3.20 -7.69
C ASN A 73 -20.31 -2.77 -8.49
N TYR A 74 -20.29 -1.55 -9.04
CA TYR A 74 -21.37 -1.07 -9.92
C TYR A 74 -21.53 -1.95 -11.16
N ARG A 75 -20.44 -2.34 -11.82
CA ARG A 75 -20.51 -3.18 -13.04
C ARG A 75 -21.07 -4.58 -12.74
N LEU A 76 -20.77 -5.11 -11.55
CA LEU A 76 -21.27 -6.42 -11.14
C LEU A 76 -22.72 -6.37 -10.64
N SER A 77 -23.06 -5.40 -9.80
CA SER A 77 -24.33 -5.37 -9.05
C SER A 77 -25.34 -4.32 -9.53
N GLY A 78 -24.91 -3.34 -10.30
CA GLY A 78 -25.72 -2.17 -10.65
C GLY A 78 -25.86 -1.13 -9.53
N GLN A 79 -25.23 -1.37 -8.36
CA GLN A 79 -25.33 -0.49 -7.19
C GLN A 79 -24.13 0.46 -7.11
N PHE A 80 -24.37 1.76 -6.85
CA PHE A 80 -23.31 2.74 -6.55
C PHE A 80 -22.95 2.67 -5.07
N THR A 81 -22.39 1.52 -4.67
CA THR A 81 -21.94 1.23 -3.30
C THR A 81 -20.51 0.71 -3.34
N ASP A 82 -19.70 1.16 -2.39
CA ASP A 82 -18.32 0.67 -2.23
C ASP A 82 -18.06 0.25 -0.79
N SER A 83 -17.00 -0.52 -0.57
CA SER A 83 -16.59 -0.92 0.77
C SER A 83 -15.87 0.21 1.51
N VAL A 84 -16.10 0.36 2.81
CA VAL A 84 -15.26 1.18 3.68
C VAL A 84 -13.81 0.73 3.64
N GLY A 85 -13.57 -0.59 3.49
CA GLY A 85 -12.24 -1.19 3.41
C GLY A 85 -11.47 -0.86 2.13
N SER A 86 -12.15 -0.36 1.10
CA SER A 86 -11.55 0.02 -0.18
C SER A 86 -11.23 1.52 -0.27
N GLN A 87 -11.61 2.32 0.75
CA GLN A 87 -11.42 3.76 0.71
C GLN A 87 -9.96 4.11 1.03
N VAL A 88 -9.13 4.13 0.01
CA VAL A 88 -7.72 4.53 0.06
C VAL A 88 -7.52 5.70 -0.90
N GLY A 89 -6.68 6.68 -0.54
CA GLY A 89 -6.40 7.84 -1.40
C GLY A 89 -6.92 9.17 -0.85
N TYR A 90 -6.83 10.20 -1.68
CA TYR A 90 -7.06 11.60 -1.31
C TYR A 90 -8.53 12.00 -1.48
N LEU A 91 -9.39 11.40 -0.66
CA LEU A 91 -10.84 11.61 -0.62
C LEU A 91 -11.28 12.23 0.70
N PRO A 92 -12.49 12.85 0.76
CA PRO A 92 -13.06 13.34 2.01
C PRO A 92 -13.59 12.18 2.87
N PHE A 93 -12.72 11.26 3.26
CA PHE A 93 -13.01 10.09 4.08
C PHE A 93 -12.45 10.29 5.50
N ASP A 94 -13.26 9.98 6.50
CA ASP A 94 -12.86 9.94 7.92
C ASP A 94 -12.42 8.52 8.27
N PHE A 95 -11.13 8.26 8.17
CA PHE A 95 -10.56 6.93 8.42
C PHE A 95 -10.86 6.39 9.81
N LYS A 96 -10.97 7.26 10.81
CA LYS A 96 -11.27 6.85 12.19
C LYS A 96 -12.72 6.39 12.35
N LYS A 97 -13.66 7.04 11.64
CA LYS A 97 -15.08 6.69 11.67
C LYS A 97 -15.45 5.65 10.61
N GLN A 98 -14.55 5.42 9.65
CA GLN A 98 -14.79 4.60 8.44
C GLN A 98 -16.04 5.05 7.68
N ASP A 99 -16.19 6.36 7.49
CA ASP A 99 -17.30 6.98 6.76
C ASP A 99 -16.83 8.26 6.05
N TRP A 100 -17.68 8.79 5.18
CA TRP A 100 -17.44 10.11 4.58
C TRP A 100 -17.36 11.19 5.65
N CYS A 101 -16.44 12.13 5.47
CA CYS A 101 -16.25 13.25 6.39
C CYS A 101 -17.56 14.03 6.63
N ALA A 102 -17.72 14.57 7.83
CA ALA A 102 -18.80 15.50 8.14
C ALA A 102 -18.82 16.70 7.19
N ALA A 103 -19.99 17.28 6.92
CA ALA A 103 -20.15 18.36 5.94
C ALA A 103 -19.27 19.61 6.19
N ALA A 104 -18.88 19.84 7.47
CA ALA A 104 -18.03 20.95 7.86
C ALA A 104 -16.52 20.64 7.75
N ASP A 105 -16.13 19.43 7.37
CA ASP A 105 -14.72 19.05 7.27
C ASP A 105 -14.00 19.82 6.13
N TRP A 106 -12.77 20.24 6.39
CA TRP A 106 -11.97 21.01 5.45
C TRP A 106 -11.68 20.27 4.13
N LYS A 107 -11.66 18.94 4.14
CA LYS A 107 -11.40 18.12 2.96
C LYS A 107 -12.40 18.38 1.84
N TRP A 108 -13.67 18.72 2.16
CA TRP A 108 -14.65 19.10 1.16
C TRP A 108 -14.30 20.40 0.41
N HIS A 109 -13.50 21.25 1.02
CA HIS A 109 -12.96 22.44 0.34
C HIS A 109 -11.66 22.10 -0.40
N GLY A 110 -10.89 21.11 0.09
CA GLY A 110 -9.61 20.69 -0.47
C GLY A 110 -9.74 19.86 -1.76
N VAL A 111 -10.88 19.22 -2.05
CA VAL A 111 -11.08 18.39 -3.25
C VAL A 111 -12.22 18.88 -4.14
N ALA A 112 -12.12 18.59 -5.44
CA ALA A 112 -13.07 19.05 -6.47
C ALA A 112 -14.25 18.09 -6.66
N ILE A 113 -14.70 17.39 -5.61
CA ILE A 113 -15.85 16.50 -5.64
C ILE A 113 -16.92 16.93 -4.65
N LYS A 114 -18.15 16.54 -4.89
CA LYS A 114 -19.29 16.80 -4.03
C LYS A 114 -19.77 15.50 -3.39
N ARG A 115 -20.35 15.59 -2.19
CA ARG A 115 -20.81 14.41 -1.45
C ARG A 115 -21.77 13.52 -2.27
N TYR A 116 -22.66 14.11 -3.06
CA TYR A 116 -23.61 13.39 -3.89
C TYR A 116 -22.96 12.61 -5.05
N MET A 117 -21.70 12.90 -5.38
CA MET A 117 -20.93 12.17 -6.40
C MET A 117 -20.30 10.90 -5.87
N LEU A 118 -20.21 10.75 -4.54
CA LEU A 118 -19.57 9.61 -3.89
C LEU A 118 -20.57 8.47 -3.67
N PRO A 119 -20.12 7.20 -3.71
CA PRO A 119 -20.97 6.04 -3.48
C PRO A 119 -21.46 5.98 -2.03
N SER A 120 -22.50 5.19 -1.79
CA SER A 120 -22.82 4.69 -0.46
C SER A 120 -21.69 3.77 0.02
N LEU A 121 -21.53 3.63 1.33
CA LEU A 121 -20.51 2.75 1.91
C LEU A 121 -21.15 1.56 2.60
N ALA A 122 -20.55 0.39 2.42
CA ALA A 122 -20.89 -0.86 3.10
C ALA A 122 -19.71 -1.27 4.00
N ALA A 123 -19.99 -1.90 5.13
CA ALA A 123 -18.93 -2.47 5.95
C ALA A 123 -18.27 -3.67 5.25
N VAL A 124 -17.00 -3.96 5.57
CA VAL A 124 -16.31 -5.14 5.04
C VAL A 124 -17.09 -6.40 5.40
N GLY A 125 -17.35 -7.26 4.42
CA GLY A 125 -18.14 -8.48 4.56
C GLY A 125 -19.65 -8.30 4.32
N GLU A 126 -20.16 -7.09 4.19
CA GLU A 126 -21.58 -6.87 3.86
C GLU A 126 -21.89 -7.15 2.38
N VAL A 127 -23.11 -7.60 2.11
CA VAL A 127 -23.61 -7.80 0.75
C VAL A 127 -23.94 -6.43 0.13
N ILE A 128 -23.25 -6.05 -0.94
CA ILE A 128 -23.54 -4.83 -1.71
C ILE A 128 -24.74 -5.02 -2.63
N GLY A 129 -24.90 -6.22 -3.20
CA GLY A 129 -25.91 -6.58 -4.16
C GLY A 129 -25.65 -7.96 -4.74
N ALA A 130 -26.17 -8.23 -5.92
CA ALA A 130 -25.94 -9.50 -6.61
C ALA A 130 -25.57 -9.25 -8.07
N THR A 131 -24.89 -10.22 -8.69
CA THR A 131 -24.52 -10.15 -10.11
C THR A 131 -25.75 -10.02 -10.99
N THR A 132 -25.73 -8.99 -11.83
CA THR A 132 -26.82 -8.74 -12.82
C THR A 132 -26.69 -9.66 -14.04
N PRO A 133 -27.76 -9.86 -14.84
CA PRO A 133 -27.66 -10.59 -16.10
C PRO A 133 -26.58 -10.06 -17.05
N ALA A 134 -26.41 -8.73 -17.11
CA ALA A 134 -25.36 -8.10 -17.93
C ALA A 134 -23.95 -8.39 -17.39
N ALA A 135 -23.78 -8.46 -16.07
CA ALA A 135 -22.53 -8.86 -15.47
C ALA A 135 -22.24 -10.35 -15.73
N ALA A 136 -23.25 -11.20 -15.63
CA ALA A 136 -23.15 -12.64 -15.93
C ALA A 136 -22.70 -12.88 -17.37
N GLU A 137 -23.30 -12.19 -18.34
CA GLU A 137 -22.90 -12.24 -19.75
C GLU A 137 -21.43 -11.82 -19.97
N ALA A 138 -20.99 -10.74 -19.29
CA ALA A 138 -19.66 -10.18 -19.46
C ALA A 138 -18.55 -11.00 -18.77
N THR A 139 -18.86 -11.74 -17.71
CA THR A 139 -17.86 -12.41 -16.85
C THR A 139 -17.92 -13.92 -16.87
N GLY A 140 -19.05 -14.50 -17.33
CA GLY A 140 -19.32 -15.93 -17.20
C GLY A 140 -19.79 -16.38 -15.81
N LEU A 141 -19.90 -15.47 -14.85
CA LEU A 141 -20.46 -15.78 -13.52
C LEU A 141 -21.99 -15.96 -13.62
N PRO A 142 -22.59 -16.85 -12.82
CA PRO A 142 -24.04 -16.94 -12.75
C PRO A 142 -24.67 -15.61 -12.31
N PRO A 143 -25.88 -15.28 -12.79
CA PRO A 143 -26.64 -14.15 -12.24
C PRO A 143 -27.10 -14.48 -10.81
N GLY A 144 -27.22 -13.44 -9.97
CA GLY A 144 -27.71 -13.60 -8.58
C GLY A 144 -26.62 -14.02 -7.57
N VAL A 145 -25.36 -14.14 -7.97
CA VAL A 145 -24.26 -14.35 -7.01
C VAL A 145 -24.07 -13.09 -6.15
N PRO A 146 -24.02 -13.22 -4.80
CA PRO A 146 -23.79 -12.08 -3.93
C PRO A 146 -22.46 -11.39 -4.23
N VAL A 147 -22.48 -10.05 -4.30
CA VAL A 147 -21.30 -9.18 -4.38
C VAL A 147 -21.01 -8.66 -3.00
N ILE A 148 -19.88 -9.04 -2.44
CA ILE A 148 -19.50 -8.75 -1.06
C ILE A 148 -18.57 -7.53 -1.00
N ALA A 149 -18.76 -6.65 -0.04
CA ALA A 149 -17.86 -5.54 0.26
C ALA A 149 -16.51 -6.07 0.72
N GLY A 150 -15.51 -5.97 -0.12
CA GLY A 150 -14.13 -6.40 0.16
C GLY A 150 -13.31 -5.33 0.89
N ALA A 151 -11.99 -5.39 0.72
CA ALA A 151 -11.06 -4.40 1.26
C ALA A 151 -9.96 -4.09 0.24
N ALA A 152 -9.14 -3.08 0.52
CA ALA A 152 -7.96 -2.79 -0.29
C ALA A 152 -7.00 -4.00 -0.34
N ASP A 153 -6.22 -4.11 -1.42
CA ASP A 153 -5.30 -5.22 -1.66
C ASP A 153 -4.36 -5.49 -0.48
N LYS A 154 -3.80 -4.45 0.13
CA LYS A 154 -2.95 -4.55 1.32
C LYS A 154 -3.72 -5.06 2.55
N ALA A 155 -4.95 -4.63 2.76
CA ALA A 155 -5.77 -5.14 3.85
C ALA A 155 -6.13 -6.63 3.63
N CYS A 156 -6.44 -7.01 2.39
CA CYS A 156 -6.64 -8.41 2.00
C CYS A 156 -5.35 -9.23 2.16
N GLU A 157 -4.18 -8.68 1.80
CA GLU A 157 -2.88 -9.33 1.99
C GLU A 157 -2.63 -9.66 3.48
N VAL A 158 -2.86 -8.69 4.38
CA VAL A 158 -2.71 -8.87 5.83
C VAL A 158 -3.66 -9.96 6.37
N LEU A 159 -4.92 -9.97 5.91
CA LEU A 159 -5.87 -11.03 6.22
C LEU A 159 -5.40 -12.38 5.66
N GLY A 160 -4.98 -12.39 4.40
CA GLY A 160 -4.57 -13.62 3.71
C GLY A 160 -3.35 -14.30 4.34
N VAL A 161 -2.42 -13.56 4.96
CA VAL A 161 -1.34 -14.16 5.77
C VAL A 161 -1.77 -14.41 7.22
N GLY A 162 -3.00 -14.06 7.60
CA GLY A 162 -3.54 -14.28 8.94
C GLY A 162 -2.90 -13.39 10.02
N ALA A 163 -2.31 -12.24 9.68
CA ALA A 163 -1.69 -11.32 10.64
C ALA A 163 -2.78 -10.45 11.33
N LEU A 164 -3.67 -11.08 12.06
CA LEU A 164 -4.86 -10.45 12.67
C LEU A 164 -4.75 -10.30 14.19
N GLU A 165 -3.85 -11.06 14.82
CA GLU A 165 -3.66 -11.05 16.26
C GLU A 165 -2.72 -9.92 16.68
N PRO A 166 -2.94 -9.32 17.87
CA PRO A 166 -1.97 -8.40 18.44
C PRO A 166 -0.58 -9.06 18.56
N GLY A 167 0.45 -8.36 18.12
CA GLY A 167 1.82 -8.87 18.13
C GLY A 167 2.21 -9.71 16.91
N VAL A 168 1.32 -9.99 15.99
CA VAL A 168 1.65 -10.56 14.67
C VAL A 168 1.68 -9.45 13.62
N ALA A 169 2.80 -9.29 12.92
CA ALA A 169 2.90 -8.34 11.83
C ALA A 169 2.97 -9.06 10.47
N SER A 170 2.34 -8.48 9.46
CA SER A 170 2.55 -8.83 8.06
C SER A 170 3.71 -8.02 7.51
N VAL A 171 4.67 -8.66 6.87
CA VAL A 171 5.70 -8.01 6.07
C VAL A 171 5.53 -8.41 4.62
N SER A 172 5.27 -7.43 3.77
CA SER A 172 5.16 -7.61 2.33
C SER A 172 6.51 -7.36 1.66
N CYS A 173 7.01 -8.36 0.96
CA CYS A 173 8.24 -8.30 0.16
C CYS A 173 7.90 -8.06 -1.32
N GLY A 174 7.03 -7.09 -1.59
CA GLY A 174 6.59 -6.68 -2.93
C GLY A 174 7.38 -5.50 -3.50
N THR A 175 6.93 -4.94 -4.61
CA THR A 175 7.48 -3.71 -5.23
C THR A 175 7.69 -2.61 -4.19
N THR A 176 6.70 -2.40 -3.33
CA THR A 176 6.82 -1.65 -2.09
C THR A 176 7.00 -2.65 -0.94
N ALA A 177 8.02 -2.47 -0.11
CA ALA A 177 8.12 -3.27 1.11
C ALA A 177 7.33 -2.58 2.23
N THR A 178 6.51 -3.35 2.97
CA THR A 178 5.68 -2.80 4.04
C THR A 178 5.71 -3.68 5.27
N ILE A 179 5.53 -3.06 6.43
CA ILE A 179 5.22 -3.78 7.67
C ILE A 179 3.88 -3.26 8.22
N ASN A 180 2.97 -4.20 8.48
CA ASN A 180 1.59 -3.90 8.90
C ASN A 180 1.22 -4.65 10.17
N THR A 181 0.38 -4.04 11.02
CA THR A 181 -0.31 -4.73 12.12
C THR A 181 -1.78 -4.39 12.12
N THR A 182 -2.64 -5.35 12.48
CA THR A 182 -4.10 -5.17 12.60
C THR A 182 -4.50 -4.93 14.04
N ARG A 183 -5.45 -4.00 14.28
CA ARG A 183 -5.93 -3.68 15.64
C ARG A 183 -7.32 -3.05 15.62
N PRO A 184 -8.11 -3.18 16.73
CA PRO A 184 -9.43 -2.57 16.81
C PRO A 184 -9.39 -1.05 17.06
N GLY A 185 -8.28 -0.48 17.54
CA GLY A 185 -8.16 0.94 17.85
C GLY A 185 -7.43 1.74 16.75
N TYR A 186 -7.96 2.90 16.40
CA TYR A 186 -7.30 3.80 15.43
C TYR A 186 -6.04 4.42 16.03
N VAL A 187 -4.89 4.22 15.39
CA VAL A 187 -3.60 4.80 15.76
C VAL A 187 -2.81 5.19 14.52
N GLU A 188 -2.46 6.46 14.41
CA GLU A 188 -1.50 6.93 13.41
C GLU A 188 -0.08 6.66 13.88
N VAL A 189 0.64 5.80 13.17
CA VAL A 189 2.06 5.48 13.46
C VAL A 189 3.01 6.50 12.87
N VAL A 190 2.61 7.13 11.78
CA VAL A 190 3.25 8.32 11.21
C VAL A 190 2.27 9.48 11.34
N PRO A 191 2.68 10.63 11.88
CA PRO A 191 1.79 11.78 11.98
C PRO A 191 1.17 12.14 10.63
N PHE A 192 -0.15 12.32 10.62
CA PHE A 192 -0.95 12.67 9.43
C PHE A 192 -1.02 11.60 8.33
N MET A 193 -0.48 10.41 8.56
CA MET A 193 -0.79 9.23 7.75
C MET A 193 -1.85 8.40 8.48
N PRO A 194 -3.04 8.23 7.89
CA PRO A 194 -4.11 7.51 8.56
C PRO A 194 -3.78 6.02 8.70
N ALA A 195 -4.29 5.42 9.78
CA ALA A 195 -4.46 3.98 9.80
C ALA A 195 -5.62 3.63 8.87
N TYR A 196 -5.37 2.75 7.90
CA TYR A 196 -6.37 2.36 6.91
C TYR A 196 -7.35 1.34 7.50
N PRO A 197 -8.61 1.27 7.00
CA PRO A 197 -9.52 0.20 7.37
C PRO A 197 -8.89 -1.17 7.07
N ALA A 198 -9.01 -2.08 8.02
CA ALA A 198 -8.57 -3.46 7.85
C ALA A 198 -9.61 -4.29 7.08
N ALA A 199 -9.22 -5.48 6.64
CA ALA A 199 -10.13 -6.48 6.09
C ALA A 199 -11.04 -7.16 7.14
N LEU A 200 -10.90 -6.77 8.41
CA LEU A 200 -11.81 -7.11 9.50
C LEU A 200 -12.70 -5.91 9.82
N PRO A 201 -14.02 -6.10 9.98
CA PRO A 201 -14.93 -5.01 10.38
C PRO A 201 -14.45 -4.29 11.64
N ALA A 202 -14.57 -2.96 11.67
CA ALA A 202 -14.19 -2.11 12.80
C ALA A 202 -12.70 -2.21 13.24
N HIS A 203 -11.82 -2.74 12.42
CA HIS A 203 -10.37 -2.79 12.66
C HIS A 203 -9.61 -1.87 11.71
N PHE A 204 -8.36 -1.61 12.07
CA PHE A 204 -7.46 -0.72 11.35
C PHE A 204 -6.11 -1.40 11.14
N ASN A 205 -5.51 -1.15 9.97
CA ASN A 205 -4.13 -1.51 9.70
C ASN A 205 -3.23 -0.29 9.94
N THR A 206 -2.21 -0.48 10.79
CA THR A 206 -1.10 0.46 10.85
C THR A 206 -0.04 0.02 9.86
N GLU A 207 0.54 0.94 9.11
CA GLU A 207 1.48 0.61 8.05
C GLU A 207 2.69 1.53 8.06
N ILE A 208 3.88 0.93 7.83
CA ILE A 208 5.09 1.65 7.44
C ILE A 208 5.56 1.08 6.10
N GLN A 209 5.93 1.96 5.18
CA GLN A 209 6.28 1.61 3.80
C GLN A 209 7.71 2.02 3.44
N VAL A 210 8.37 1.17 2.65
CA VAL A 210 9.56 1.48 1.87
C VAL A 210 9.15 1.44 0.39
N PHE A 211 8.90 2.59 -0.22
CA PHE A 211 8.25 2.70 -1.54
C PHE A 211 8.94 1.92 -2.66
N ARG A 212 10.26 1.90 -2.71
CA ARG A 212 11.04 1.12 -3.67
C ARG A 212 11.62 -0.13 -3.01
N GLY A 213 10.79 -0.88 -2.28
CA GLY A 213 11.16 -2.05 -1.53
C GLY A 213 11.87 -3.12 -2.37
N PHE A 214 11.25 -4.26 -2.57
CA PHE A 214 11.84 -5.35 -3.37
C PHE A 214 11.88 -5.06 -4.88
N TRP A 215 11.31 -3.96 -5.37
CA TRP A 215 11.65 -3.43 -6.70
C TRP A 215 13.16 -3.24 -6.88
N MET A 216 13.90 -2.96 -5.82
CA MET A 216 15.35 -2.84 -5.85
C MET A 216 16.05 -4.15 -6.25
N VAL A 217 15.43 -5.31 -6.07
CA VAL A 217 15.92 -6.60 -6.56
C VAL A 217 15.87 -6.61 -8.10
N THR A 218 14.75 -6.17 -8.68
CA THR A 218 14.63 -6.01 -10.14
C THR A 218 15.67 -5.03 -10.67
N TRP A 219 15.81 -3.87 -10.01
CA TRP A 219 16.86 -2.91 -10.36
C TRP A 219 18.27 -3.53 -10.29
N PHE A 220 18.56 -4.29 -9.25
CA PHE A 220 19.86 -4.98 -9.13
C PHE A 220 20.08 -5.97 -10.28
N LEU A 221 19.07 -6.76 -10.63
CA LEU A 221 19.14 -7.68 -11.77
C LEU A 221 19.35 -6.95 -13.10
N GLU A 222 18.71 -5.80 -13.30
CA GLU A 222 18.88 -4.99 -14.51
C GLU A 222 20.29 -4.42 -14.63
N GLN A 223 20.87 -3.94 -13.53
CA GLN A 223 22.17 -3.26 -13.54
C GLN A 223 23.36 -4.21 -13.41
N PHE A 224 23.23 -5.30 -12.63
CA PHE A 224 24.34 -6.17 -12.24
C PHE A 224 24.09 -7.67 -12.45
N GLY A 225 22.89 -8.08 -12.88
CA GLY A 225 22.44 -9.47 -12.91
C GLY A 225 22.43 -10.09 -14.32
N GLU A 226 23.29 -9.66 -15.26
CA GLU A 226 23.30 -10.22 -16.62
C GLU A 226 23.56 -11.73 -16.64
N SER A 227 24.50 -12.21 -15.80
CA SER A 227 24.82 -13.64 -15.71
C SER A 227 23.65 -14.45 -15.14
N GLU A 228 22.92 -13.93 -14.16
CA GLU A 228 21.75 -14.57 -13.59
C GLU A 228 20.62 -14.64 -14.60
N ARG A 229 20.34 -13.55 -15.30
CA ARG A 229 19.30 -13.52 -16.34
C ARG A 229 19.58 -14.53 -17.47
N ARG A 230 20.82 -14.63 -17.96
CA ARG A 230 21.21 -15.60 -18.97
C ARG A 230 21.06 -17.05 -18.46
N ARG A 231 21.59 -17.35 -17.27
CA ARG A 231 21.49 -18.68 -16.65
C ARG A 231 20.05 -19.07 -16.33
N ALA A 232 19.23 -18.11 -15.95
CA ALA A 232 17.80 -18.31 -15.70
C ALA A 232 17.05 -18.66 -16.98
N GLN A 233 17.35 -17.96 -18.08
CA GLN A 233 16.77 -18.25 -19.39
C GLN A 233 17.17 -19.66 -19.89
N GLU A 234 18.42 -20.08 -19.70
CA GLU A 234 18.90 -21.42 -20.04
C GLU A 234 18.22 -22.54 -19.23
N ARG A 235 17.73 -22.23 -18.00
CA ARG A 235 17.12 -23.17 -17.06
C ARG A 235 15.59 -23.06 -16.99
N ASP A 236 15.00 -22.14 -17.71
CA ASP A 236 13.58 -21.81 -17.66
C ASP A 236 13.07 -21.55 -16.23
N ILE A 237 13.80 -20.70 -15.48
CA ILE A 237 13.47 -20.30 -14.10
C ILE A 237 13.49 -18.78 -13.96
N ALA A 238 12.88 -18.25 -12.89
CA ALA A 238 12.97 -16.83 -12.56
C ALA A 238 14.43 -16.47 -12.14
N PRO A 239 15.01 -15.35 -12.64
CA PRO A 239 16.38 -14.97 -12.33
C PRO A 239 16.61 -14.65 -10.84
N GLU A 240 15.56 -14.25 -10.11
CA GLU A 240 15.59 -14.00 -8.68
C GLU A 240 16.02 -15.21 -7.86
N VAL A 241 15.69 -16.43 -8.31
CA VAL A 241 16.08 -17.70 -7.67
C VAL A 241 17.60 -17.86 -7.60
N LEU A 242 18.32 -17.32 -8.59
CA LEU A 242 19.78 -17.39 -8.65
C LEU A 242 20.48 -16.35 -7.75
N LEU A 243 19.76 -15.33 -7.30
CA LEU A 243 20.31 -14.31 -6.40
C LEU A 243 20.61 -14.86 -5.00
N ASP A 244 19.94 -15.93 -4.58
CA ASP A 244 20.25 -16.61 -3.32
C ASP A 244 21.69 -17.16 -3.30
N GLU A 245 22.25 -17.49 -4.48
CA GLU A 245 23.66 -17.90 -4.58
C GLU A 245 24.60 -16.75 -4.18
N LEU A 246 24.25 -15.49 -4.50
CA LEU A 246 25.04 -14.33 -4.10
C LEU A 246 24.99 -14.09 -2.59
N LEU A 247 23.82 -14.27 -1.97
CA LEU A 247 23.66 -14.12 -0.52
C LEU A 247 24.48 -15.16 0.26
N ARG A 248 24.57 -16.40 -0.26
CA ARG A 248 25.39 -17.46 0.36
C ARG A 248 26.91 -17.23 0.25
N GLN A 249 27.35 -16.38 -0.66
CA GLN A 249 28.77 -16.03 -0.87
C GLN A 249 29.30 -14.96 0.10
N THR A 250 28.42 -14.38 0.91
CA THR A 250 28.74 -13.22 1.75
C THR A 250 28.28 -13.43 3.18
N GLU A 251 29.05 -12.93 4.12
CA GLU A 251 28.71 -12.94 5.55
C GLU A 251 27.73 -11.80 5.90
N PRO A 252 26.97 -11.95 7.00
CA PRO A 252 26.15 -10.87 7.54
C PRO A 252 26.93 -9.56 7.71
N GLY A 253 26.26 -8.43 7.39
CA GLY A 253 26.89 -7.11 7.43
C GLY A 253 27.60 -6.72 6.13
N ALA A 254 27.53 -7.56 5.07
CA ALA A 254 28.03 -7.24 3.72
C ALA A 254 29.46 -6.67 3.68
N GLY A 255 30.34 -7.11 4.61
CA GLY A 255 31.71 -6.60 4.76
C GLY A 255 31.79 -5.12 5.17
N GLY A 256 30.75 -4.56 5.77
CA GLY A 256 30.64 -3.14 6.15
C GLY A 256 30.01 -2.24 5.09
N LEU A 257 29.53 -2.81 3.99
CA LEU A 257 28.77 -2.06 2.98
C LEU A 257 27.35 -1.84 3.49
N VAL A 258 26.91 -0.59 3.55
CA VAL A 258 25.57 -0.20 4.03
C VAL A 258 24.78 0.48 2.92
N LEU A 259 23.55 0.02 2.68
CA LEU A 259 22.60 0.61 1.74
C LEU A 259 21.42 1.23 2.48
N GLN A 260 21.14 2.49 2.18
CA GLN A 260 19.93 3.20 2.61
C GLN A 260 18.88 3.13 1.50
N PRO A 261 17.72 2.44 1.72
CA PRO A 261 16.79 2.11 0.64
C PRO A 261 15.77 3.21 0.31
N PHE A 262 15.94 4.43 0.76
CA PHE A 262 14.99 5.54 0.53
C PHE A 262 15.25 6.24 -0.81
N TRP A 263 15.03 5.53 -1.91
CA TRP A 263 15.24 6.05 -3.27
C TRP A 263 14.14 7.02 -3.71
N ASN A 264 13.00 6.98 -3.06
CA ASN A 264 11.99 8.01 -3.12
C ASN A 264 11.91 8.73 -1.76
N PRO A 265 11.73 10.06 -1.76
CA PRO A 265 11.53 10.80 -0.52
C PRO A 265 10.30 10.27 0.23
N VAL A 266 10.42 10.18 1.55
CA VAL A 266 9.30 9.81 2.43
C VAL A 266 8.88 11.05 3.20
N LEU A 267 7.60 11.44 3.11
CA LEU A 267 7.04 12.56 3.85
C LEU A 267 7.22 12.34 5.36
N GLY A 268 7.87 13.32 6.01
CA GLY A 268 8.07 13.31 7.46
C GLY A 268 9.25 12.48 7.97
N GLU A 269 9.97 11.74 7.12
CA GLU A 269 11.17 10.98 7.52
C GLU A 269 12.46 11.53 6.91
N THR A 270 12.56 11.49 5.58
CA THR A 270 13.78 11.92 4.88
C THR A 270 13.68 13.33 4.30
N GLY A 271 12.48 13.91 4.28
CA GLY A 271 12.19 15.16 3.58
C GLY A 271 12.28 15.02 2.05
N PRO A 272 11.96 16.10 1.31
CA PRO A 272 11.92 16.07 -0.16
C PRO A 272 13.30 15.89 -0.81
N GLU A 273 14.39 16.15 -0.05
CA GLU A 273 15.77 16.00 -0.52
C GLU A 273 16.37 14.62 -0.24
N GLY A 274 15.63 13.75 0.50
CA GLY A 274 16.09 12.40 0.82
C GLY A 274 16.37 11.58 -0.44
N ARG A 275 17.54 10.90 -0.45
CA ARG A 275 17.96 10.00 -1.53
C ARG A 275 18.52 8.73 -0.93
N GLY A 276 18.38 7.62 -1.69
CA GLY A 276 19.10 6.39 -1.38
C GLY A 276 20.62 6.60 -1.48
N SER A 277 21.35 5.83 -0.69
CA SER A 277 22.82 5.87 -0.69
C SER A 277 23.41 4.49 -0.43
N ILE A 278 24.64 4.30 -0.89
CA ILE A 278 25.46 3.13 -0.60
C ILE A 278 26.82 3.64 -0.12
N ILE A 279 27.25 3.23 1.06
CA ILE A 279 28.51 3.69 1.69
C ILE A 279 29.32 2.50 2.20
N GLY A 280 30.64 2.69 2.36
CA GLY A 280 31.51 1.69 2.95
C GLY A 280 32.30 0.84 1.96
N PHE A 281 32.36 1.19 0.66
CA PHE A 281 33.13 0.44 -0.33
C PHE A 281 34.60 0.33 -0.01
N GLN A 282 35.13 -0.87 -0.19
CA GLN A 282 36.54 -1.25 -0.14
C GLN A 282 36.88 -2.12 -1.37
N ASP A 283 38.13 -2.41 -1.60
CA ASP A 283 38.63 -3.11 -2.78
C ASP A 283 38.16 -4.56 -2.91
N PHE A 284 37.82 -5.22 -1.79
CA PHE A 284 37.32 -6.60 -1.79
C PHE A 284 35.81 -6.74 -2.08
N HIS A 285 35.07 -5.64 -2.07
CA HIS A 285 33.64 -5.72 -2.28
C HIS A 285 33.28 -6.13 -3.71
N THR A 286 32.35 -7.07 -3.80
CA THR A 286 31.83 -7.59 -5.05
C THR A 286 30.33 -7.26 -5.18
N ARG A 287 29.73 -7.58 -6.33
CA ARG A 287 28.28 -7.47 -6.51
C ARG A 287 27.47 -8.33 -5.53
N ALA A 288 28.05 -9.42 -5.01
CA ALA A 288 27.39 -10.22 -3.97
C ALA A 288 27.23 -9.44 -2.66
N HIS A 289 28.28 -8.69 -2.24
CA HIS A 289 28.19 -7.79 -1.08
C HIS A 289 27.18 -6.67 -1.31
N LEU A 290 27.11 -6.12 -2.54
CA LEU A 290 26.13 -5.10 -2.90
C LEU A 290 24.69 -5.65 -2.78
N TYR A 291 24.43 -6.85 -3.28
CA TYR A 291 23.12 -7.49 -3.16
C TYR A 291 22.73 -7.78 -1.71
N ARG A 292 23.67 -8.28 -0.90
CA ARG A 292 23.43 -8.47 0.53
C ARG A 292 23.14 -7.16 1.25
N ALA A 293 23.92 -6.11 0.99
CA ALA A 293 23.69 -4.78 1.57
C ALA A 293 22.30 -4.22 1.17
N LEU A 294 21.81 -4.54 -0.04
CA LEU A 294 20.47 -4.17 -0.49
C LEU A 294 19.39 -4.86 0.36
N ILE A 295 19.47 -6.17 0.53
CA ILE A 295 18.50 -6.93 1.33
C ILE A 295 18.56 -6.54 2.81
N GLU A 296 19.76 -6.42 3.38
CA GLU A 296 19.94 -5.97 4.77
C GLU A 296 19.44 -4.54 4.97
N GLY A 297 19.67 -3.63 4.02
CA GLY A 297 19.15 -2.27 4.06
C GLY A 297 17.62 -2.21 4.08
N LEU A 298 16.95 -3.04 3.28
CA LEU A 298 15.49 -3.19 3.33
C LEU A 298 15.03 -3.76 4.68
N ALA A 299 15.73 -4.78 5.20
CA ALA A 299 15.41 -5.39 6.49
C ALA A 299 15.57 -4.38 7.65
N PHE A 300 16.62 -3.55 7.65
CA PHE A 300 16.80 -2.50 8.66
C PHE A 300 15.73 -1.40 8.55
N ALA A 301 15.30 -1.02 7.36
CA ALA A 301 14.20 -0.07 7.19
C ALA A 301 12.88 -0.63 7.73
N LEU A 302 12.60 -1.92 7.49
CA LEU A 302 11.43 -2.62 8.06
C LEU A 302 11.53 -2.74 9.59
N ARG A 303 12.74 -2.96 10.15
CA ARG A 303 12.98 -2.95 11.59
C ARG A 303 12.69 -1.58 12.21
N ALA A 304 13.16 -0.50 11.60
CA ALA A 304 12.81 0.85 12.05
C ALA A 304 11.29 1.09 12.01
N GLY A 305 10.60 0.57 10.99
CA GLY A 305 9.14 0.57 10.90
C GLY A 305 8.47 -0.21 12.03
N LYS A 306 8.98 -1.42 12.33
CA LYS A 306 8.55 -2.24 13.48
C LYS A 306 8.65 -1.47 14.80
N GLU A 307 9.80 -0.92 15.09
CA GLU A 307 10.07 -0.17 16.34
C GLU A 307 9.15 1.04 16.47
N ARG A 308 8.85 1.71 15.36
CA ARG A 308 7.91 2.83 15.32
C ARG A 308 6.46 2.39 15.60
N ILE A 309 6.01 1.29 14.99
CA ILE A 309 4.69 0.71 15.26
C ILE A 309 4.57 0.38 16.75
N GLU A 310 5.52 -0.37 17.31
CA GLU A 310 5.55 -0.75 18.73
C GLU A 310 5.54 0.48 19.65
N GLY A 311 6.37 1.49 19.33
CA GLY A 311 6.45 2.73 20.09
C GLY A 311 5.12 3.50 20.13
N ARG A 312 4.33 3.49 19.06
CA ARG A 312 3.05 4.18 18.97
C ARG A 312 1.89 3.35 19.49
N THR A 313 1.87 2.06 19.19
CA THR A 313 0.75 1.16 19.57
C THR A 313 0.89 0.61 20.98
N LYS A 314 2.10 0.65 21.57
CA LYS A 314 2.45 0.02 22.85
C LYS A 314 2.20 -1.49 22.87
N THR A 315 2.23 -2.12 21.71
CA THR A 315 2.06 -3.56 21.54
C THR A 315 3.33 -4.11 20.90
N PRO A 316 4.07 -5.01 21.55
CA PRO A 316 5.26 -5.62 20.98
C PRO A 316 4.87 -6.54 19.83
N ILE A 317 5.68 -6.54 18.77
CA ILE A 317 5.58 -7.50 17.68
C ILE A 317 6.44 -8.69 18.02
N THR A 318 5.86 -9.88 18.02
CA THR A 318 6.51 -11.13 18.44
C THR A 318 6.68 -12.13 17.32
N ARG A 319 6.02 -11.92 16.19
CA ARG A 319 6.03 -12.82 15.04
C ARG A 319 5.80 -12.04 13.75
N ILE A 320 6.44 -12.50 12.67
CA ILE A 320 6.31 -11.93 11.33
C ILE A 320 5.71 -12.99 10.39
N ARG A 321 4.78 -12.57 9.55
CA ARG A 321 4.25 -13.35 8.43
C ARG A 321 4.56 -12.65 7.13
N LEU A 322 5.28 -13.36 6.24
CA LEU A 322 5.74 -12.83 4.97
C LEU A 322 4.73 -13.07 3.85
N SER A 323 4.70 -12.12 2.91
CA SER A 323 4.00 -12.17 1.63
C SER A 323 4.84 -11.54 0.53
N GLY A 324 4.37 -11.66 -0.71
CA GLY A 324 5.00 -11.09 -1.89
C GLY A 324 6.17 -11.90 -2.44
N GLY A 325 6.64 -11.53 -3.64
CA GLY A 325 7.63 -12.32 -4.38
C GLY A 325 8.96 -12.52 -3.67
N GLY A 326 9.46 -11.50 -2.97
CA GLY A 326 10.70 -11.59 -2.20
C GLY A 326 10.66 -12.57 -1.03
N ALA A 327 9.46 -12.91 -0.54
CA ALA A 327 9.26 -13.90 0.53
C ALA A 327 9.55 -15.35 0.09
N GLN A 328 9.65 -15.61 -1.21
CA GLN A 328 9.95 -16.94 -1.74
C GLN A 328 11.42 -17.36 -1.49
N SER A 329 12.32 -16.41 -1.31
CA SER A 329 13.73 -16.67 -0.99
C SER A 329 13.91 -17.04 0.48
N ASP A 330 14.51 -18.22 0.75
CA ASP A 330 14.89 -18.65 2.09
C ASP A 330 15.95 -17.73 2.69
N GLN A 331 16.88 -17.24 1.88
CA GLN A 331 17.94 -16.34 2.31
C GLN A 331 17.40 -14.99 2.75
N VAL A 332 16.44 -14.44 1.99
CA VAL A 332 15.76 -13.19 2.34
C VAL A 332 14.95 -13.36 3.63
N ALA A 333 14.21 -14.46 3.76
CA ALA A 333 13.43 -14.75 4.97
C ALA A 333 14.33 -14.89 6.19
N GLN A 334 15.51 -15.53 6.06
CA GLN A 334 16.48 -15.64 7.13
C GLN A 334 17.07 -14.28 7.53
N ILE A 335 17.48 -13.45 6.57
CA ILE A 335 17.99 -12.10 6.84
C ILE A 335 16.93 -11.25 7.56
N LEU A 336 15.68 -11.33 7.13
CA LEU A 336 14.57 -10.64 7.81
C LEU A 336 14.39 -11.13 9.25
N SER A 337 14.45 -12.45 9.48
CA SER A 337 14.36 -13.05 10.82
C SER A 337 15.51 -12.56 11.72
N ASP A 338 16.73 -12.57 11.21
CA ASP A 338 17.93 -12.16 11.95
C ASP A 338 17.90 -10.67 12.31
N VAL A 339 17.59 -9.80 11.33
CA VAL A 339 17.55 -8.35 11.53
C VAL A 339 16.40 -7.93 12.44
N LEU A 340 15.20 -8.52 12.26
CA LEU A 340 14.02 -8.23 13.09
C LEU A 340 14.12 -8.90 14.46
N ASN A 341 14.98 -9.91 14.62
CA ASN A 341 15.13 -10.78 15.78
C ASN A 341 13.79 -11.41 16.20
N LEU A 342 13.07 -11.96 15.22
CA LEU A 342 11.74 -12.54 15.40
C LEU A 342 11.56 -13.79 14.53
N PRO A 343 10.72 -14.73 14.96
CA PRO A 343 10.27 -15.81 14.10
C PRO A 343 9.58 -15.28 12.87
N VAL A 344 9.95 -15.81 11.70
CA VAL A 344 9.38 -15.46 10.41
C VAL A 344 8.69 -16.68 9.84
N GLU A 345 7.41 -16.53 9.47
CA GLU A 345 6.58 -17.56 8.86
C GLU A 345 6.18 -17.11 7.46
N ARG A 346 6.05 -18.04 6.52
CA ARG A 346 5.46 -17.79 5.20
C ARG A 346 4.54 -18.94 4.81
N PHE A 347 3.59 -18.63 3.92
CA PHE A 347 2.76 -19.65 3.28
C PHE A 347 3.45 -20.14 1.99
N GLU A 348 3.11 -21.35 1.54
CA GLU A 348 3.58 -21.88 0.26
C GLU A 348 3.06 -21.05 -0.92
N ASP A 349 1.81 -20.59 -0.81
CA ASP A 349 1.19 -19.70 -1.77
C ASP A 349 1.48 -18.22 -1.45
N CYS A 350 2.04 -17.48 -2.43
CA CYS A 350 2.35 -16.07 -2.31
C CYS A 350 1.17 -15.13 -2.60
N GLU A 351 0.03 -15.63 -3.14
CA GLU A 351 -1.14 -14.83 -3.51
C GLU A 351 -2.02 -14.47 -2.30
N ALA A 352 -1.42 -13.84 -1.32
CA ALA A 352 -2.07 -13.51 -0.06
C ALA A 352 -3.26 -12.55 -0.23
N SER A 353 -3.19 -11.59 -1.17
CA SER A 353 -4.29 -10.63 -1.40
C SER A 353 -5.54 -11.33 -1.94
N GLY A 354 -5.38 -12.22 -2.93
CA GLY A 354 -6.48 -13.02 -3.47
C GLY A 354 -7.09 -13.95 -2.43
N ARG A 355 -6.24 -14.59 -1.61
CA ARG A 355 -6.68 -15.42 -0.50
C ARG A 355 -7.49 -14.64 0.53
N GLY A 356 -7.03 -13.46 0.94
CA GLY A 356 -7.75 -12.60 1.88
C GLY A 356 -9.09 -12.13 1.32
N ALA A 357 -9.16 -11.76 0.05
CA ALA A 357 -10.43 -11.41 -0.60
C ALA A 357 -11.39 -12.60 -0.62
N ALA A 358 -10.92 -13.81 -0.93
CA ALA A 358 -11.72 -15.02 -0.89
C ALA A 358 -12.22 -15.35 0.54
N MET A 359 -11.39 -15.12 1.57
CA MET A 359 -11.78 -15.31 2.97
C MET A 359 -12.91 -14.36 3.38
N ILE A 360 -12.88 -13.09 2.94
CA ILE A 360 -13.99 -12.15 3.19
C ILE A 360 -15.28 -12.67 2.55
N GLY A 361 -15.22 -13.08 1.28
CA GLY A 361 -16.38 -13.61 0.57
C GLY A 361 -16.92 -14.92 1.14
N ALA A 362 -16.05 -15.75 1.73
CA ALA A 362 -16.47 -17.02 2.35
C ALA A 362 -17.07 -16.85 3.75
N ALA A 363 -16.75 -15.73 4.44
CA ALA A 363 -17.26 -15.44 5.78
C ALA A 363 -18.59 -14.68 5.75
N ALA A 364 -18.95 -14.08 4.62
CA ALA A 364 -20.17 -13.32 4.40
C ALA A 364 -21.37 -14.23 4.08
#